data_1cf955481107a3afc373539747d36030
#
_entry.id   1cf955481107a3afc373539747d36030
#
_cell.length_a   1.000
_cell.length_b   1.000
_cell.length_c   1.000
_cell.angle_alpha   90.00
_cell.angle_beta   90.00
_cell.angle_gamma   90.00
#
_symmetry.space_group_name_H-M   'P 1'
#
loop_
_entity.id
_entity.type
_entity.pdbx_description
1 polymer ?
#
loop_
_entity_poly.entity_id
_entity_poly.type
_entity_poly.pdbx_seq_one_letter_code
_entity_poly.pdbx_strand_id
1 'polypeptide(L)'
;MPFVGNTRNVVVLDSDRDAVSAARRAFHVWYDSMVHLWRVNGVELPRQISTPDFDEAVDQGYIVAGSPSTVRERMLRDQVVSGINYSICRFACGDLSFEESARSVRLFAREVMPALVPNDDRGPVRAATGTLARGLRWIGDEDLSEVGFLFR
;
A
#
# COMPACT_ATOMS: atom_id res chain seq x y z
N MET A 1 -22.02 -5.52 -8.75
CA MET A 1 -21.00 -4.69 -9.40
C MET A 1 -19.70 -5.47 -9.42
N PRO A 2 -18.97 -5.55 -10.54
CA PRO A 2 -17.70 -6.28 -10.60
C PRO A 2 -16.64 -5.60 -9.72
N PHE A 3 -15.72 -6.39 -9.19
CA PHE A 3 -14.55 -5.84 -8.50
C PHE A 3 -13.55 -5.34 -9.54
N VAL A 4 -13.27 -4.04 -9.48
CA VAL A 4 -12.23 -3.38 -10.29
C VAL A 4 -11.17 -2.87 -9.33
N GLY A 5 -9.97 -3.42 -9.43
CA GLY A 5 -8.95 -3.16 -8.43
C GLY A 5 -7.59 -2.79 -9.00
N ASN A 6 -6.75 -2.28 -8.11
CA ASN A 6 -5.34 -2.01 -8.38
C ASN A 6 -4.45 -2.49 -7.23
N THR A 7 -3.16 -2.53 -7.52
CA THR A 7 -2.11 -2.78 -6.53
C THR A 7 -1.15 -1.61 -6.53
N ARG A 8 -0.82 -1.08 -5.36
CA ARG A 8 0.10 0.06 -5.23
C ARG A 8 0.96 -0.01 -3.97
N ASN A 9 2.12 0.59 -4.01
CA ASN A 9 2.94 0.83 -2.82
C ASN A 9 2.37 2.05 -2.09
N VAL A 10 2.20 1.95 -0.78
CA VAL A 10 1.62 3.01 0.05
C VAL A 10 2.57 3.33 1.20
N VAL A 11 2.95 4.60 1.34
CA VAL A 11 3.78 5.08 2.44
C VAL A 11 3.07 6.25 3.11
N VAL A 12 2.65 6.05 4.35
CA VAL A 12 1.95 7.08 5.15
C VAL A 12 2.81 7.40 6.36
N LEU A 13 3.28 8.64 6.45
CA LEU A 13 3.99 9.17 7.60
C LEU A 13 3.34 10.47 8.07
N ASP A 14 3.87 11.07 9.12
CA ASP A 14 3.25 12.25 9.74
C ASP A 14 3.28 13.49 8.82
N SER A 15 4.25 13.57 7.92
CA SER A 15 4.37 14.65 6.95
C SER A 15 4.56 14.11 5.53
N ASP A 16 4.10 14.90 4.55
CA ASP A 16 4.31 14.59 3.13
C ASP A 16 5.79 14.49 2.79
N ARG A 17 6.60 15.39 3.34
CA ARG A 17 8.04 15.42 3.11
C ARG A 17 8.71 14.11 3.52
N ASP A 18 8.43 13.63 4.72
CA ASP A 18 9.06 12.42 5.25
C ASP A 18 8.56 11.18 4.50
N ALA A 19 7.27 11.13 4.22
CA ALA A 19 6.67 10.03 3.47
C ALA A 19 7.24 9.93 2.04
N VAL A 20 7.33 11.05 1.33
CA VAL A 20 7.88 11.08 -0.04
C VAL A 20 9.38 10.75 -0.02
N SER A 21 10.13 11.25 0.97
CA SER A 21 11.57 10.93 1.10
C SER A 21 11.79 9.43 1.33
N ALA A 22 11.04 8.82 2.25
CA ALA A 22 11.11 7.38 2.53
C ALA A 22 10.67 6.55 1.32
N ALA A 23 9.57 6.93 0.67
CA ALA A 23 9.05 6.25 -0.51
C ALA A 23 10.03 6.29 -1.68
N ARG A 24 10.67 7.45 -1.95
CA ARG A 24 11.66 7.63 -3.02
C ARG A 24 12.87 6.73 -2.80
N ARG A 25 13.40 6.70 -1.58
CA ARG A 25 14.52 5.82 -1.21
C ARG A 25 14.15 4.35 -1.44
N ALA A 26 13.02 3.93 -0.89
CA ALA A 26 12.57 2.55 -0.97
C ALA A 26 12.22 2.12 -2.41
N PHE A 27 11.74 3.04 -3.24
CA PHE A 27 11.38 2.76 -4.63
C PHE A 27 12.56 2.26 -5.45
N HIS A 28 13.70 2.89 -5.36
CA HIS A 28 14.88 2.50 -6.16
C HIS A 28 15.32 1.07 -5.81
N VAL A 29 15.39 0.74 -4.53
CA VAL A 29 15.75 -0.61 -4.07
C VAL A 29 14.72 -1.65 -4.53
N TRP A 30 13.44 -1.32 -4.39
CA TRP A 30 12.35 -2.19 -4.83
C TRP A 30 12.36 -2.37 -6.35
N TYR A 31 12.52 -1.28 -7.10
CA TYR A 31 12.53 -1.30 -8.56
C TYR A 31 13.66 -2.17 -9.10
N ASP A 32 14.87 -2.00 -8.61
CA ASP A 32 16.02 -2.78 -9.04
C ASP A 32 15.85 -4.28 -8.74
N SER A 33 15.30 -4.62 -7.59
CA SER A 33 14.97 -6.01 -7.23
C SER A 33 13.90 -6.58 -8.15
N MET A 34 12.85 -5.80 -8.43
CA MET A 34 11.72 -6.24 -9.26
C MET A 34 12.15 -6.50 -10.71
N VAL A 35 12.96 -5.63 -11.29
CA VAL A 35 13.37 -5.76 -12.70
C VAL A 35 14.58 -6.67 -12.91
N HIS A 36 15.20 -7.12 -11.82
CA HIS A 36 16.45 -7.88 -11.85
C HIS A 36 16.40 -9.08 -12.81
N LEU A 37 15.36 -9.90 -12.70
CA LEU A 37 15.24 -11.12 -13.52
C LEU A 37 15.09 -10.82 -15.01
N TRP A 38 14.39 -9.77 -15.40
CA TRP A 38 14.29 -9.34 -16.79
C TRP A 38 15.65 -8.91 -17.33
N ARG A 39 16.38 -8.08 -16.55
CA ARG A 39 17.71 -7.60 -16.94
C ARG A 39 18.70 -8.76 -17.11
N VAL A 40 18.75 -9.70 -16.15
CA VAL A 40 19.68 -10.85 -16.19
C VAL A 40 19.41 -11.76 -17.36
N ASN A 41 18.12 -11.94 -17.72
CA ASN A 41 17.73 -12.80 -18.83
C ASN A 41 17.65 -12.08 -20.19
N GLY A 42 17.99 -10.78 -20.26
CA GLY A 42 17.94 -10.00 -21.48
C GLY A 42 16.51 -9.87 -22.06
N VAL A 43 15.48 -9.95 -21.20
CA VAL A 43 14.09 -9.84 -21.60
C VAL A 43 13.63 -8.40 -21.45
N GLU A 44 12.88 -7.90 -22.45
CA GLU A 44 12.31 -6.54 -22.41
C GLU A 44 11.34 -6.38 -21.23
N LEU A 45 11.44 -5.23 -20.53
CA LEU A 45 10.56 -4.91 -19.43
C LEU A 45 9.14 -4.64 -19.92
N PRO A 46 8.12 -5.17 -19.24
CA PRO A 46 6.74 -4.77 -19.48
C PRO A 46 6.57 -3.26 -19.36
N ARG A 47 5.78 -2.66 -20.25
CA ARG A 47 5.58 -1.22 -20.33
C ARG A 47 5.20 -0.58 -19.01
N GLN A 48 4.41 -1.30 -18.19
CA GLN A 48 3.91 -0.83 -16.89
C GLN A 48 4.98 -0.69 -15.82
N ILE A 49 6.14 -1.30 -16.03
CA ILE A 49 7.27 -1.28 -15.08
C ILE A 49 8.57 -0.83 -15.76
N SER A 50 8.48 -0.19 -16.92
CA SER A 50 9.68 0.19 -17.70
C SER A 50 10.36 1.45 -17.17
N THR A 51 9.67 2.27 -16.39
CA THR A 51 10.25 3.51 -15.87
C THR A 51 10.92 3.32 -14.52
N PRO A 52 12.20 3.69 -14.38
CA PRO A 52 12.87 3.78 -13.08
C PRO A 52 12.62 5.11 -12.37
N ASP A 53 11.81 6.01 -12.96
CA ASP A 53 11.55 7.33 -12.41
C ASP A 53 10.47 7.27 -11.32
N PHE A 54 10.82 7.78 -10.13
CA PHE A 54 9.93 7.79 -8.98
C PHE A 54 8.73 8.73 -9.19
N ASP A 55 8.96 9.91 -9.75
CA ASP A 55 7.90 10.92 -9.89
C ASP A 55 6.89 10.46 -10.94
N GLU A 56 7.36 9.84 -12.02
CA GLU A 56 6.48 9.19 -12.99
C GLU A 56 5.68 8.04 -12.37
N ALA A 57 6.30 7.22 -11.52
CA ALA A 57 5.60 6.13 -10.83
C ALA A 57 4.53 6.65 -9.85
N VAL A 58 4.76 7.82 -9.23
CA VAL A 58 3.75 8.52 -8.41
C VAL A 58 2.62 9.06 -9.26
N ASP A 59 2.92 9.68 -10.39
CA ASP A 59 1.91 10.24 -11.32
C ASP A 59 1.01 9.14 -11.87
N GLN A 60 1.58 8.01 -12.25
CA GLN A 60 0.86 6.83 -12.74
C GLN A 60 0.08 6.09 -11.63
N GLY A 61 0.28 6.46 -10.36
CA GLY A 61 -0.44 5.87 -9.23
C GLY A 61 0.08 4.53 -8.74
N TYR A 62 1.28 4.10 -9.15
CA TYR A 62 1.94 2.91 -8.60
C TYR A 62 2.43 3.12 -7.17
N ILE A 63 2.69 4.38 -6.82
CA ILE A 63 3.10 4.80 -5.48
C ILE A 63 2.16 5.88 -4.98
N VAL A 64 1.72 5.74 -3.74
CA VAL A 64 1.00 6.78 -3.01
C VAL A 64 1.75 7.05 -1.72
N ALA A 65 2.33 8.23 -1.60
CA ALA A 65 3.11 8.62 -0.44
C ALA A 65 2.69 10.00 0.06
N GLY A 66 2.56 10.15 1.37
CA GLY A 66 2.19 11.41 1.97
C GLY A 66 1.71 11.28 3.41
N SER A 67 1.27 12.40 3.96
CA SER A 67 0.52 12.44 5.21
C SER A 67 -0.83 11.72 5.06
N PRO A 68 -1.48 11.37 6.16
CA PRO A 68 -2.80 10.72 6.10
C PRO A 68 -3.82 11.50 5.25
N SER A 69 -3.82 12.83 5.33
CA SER A 69 -4.71 13.66 4.52
C SER A 69 -4.42 13.56 3.03
N THR A 70 -3.17 13.69 2.64
CA THR A 70 -2.72 13.61 1.24
C THR A 70 -3.03 12.24 0.62
N VAL A 71 -2.73 11.17 1.35
CA VAL A 71 -3.00 9.80 0.89
C VAL A 71 -4.51 9.56 0.77
N ARG A 72 -5.30 10.00 1.74
CA ARG A 72 -6.76 9.90 1.70
C ARG A 72 -7.36 10.61 0.49
N GLU A 73 -6.98 11.86 0.26
CA GLU A 73 -7.46 12.65 -0.88
C GLU A 73 -7.10 12.00 -2.21
N ARG A 74 -5.86 11.51 -2.35
CA ARG A 74 -5.42 10.82 -3.55
C ARG A 74 -6.25 9.57 -3.81
N MET A 75 -6.45 8.72 -2.80
CA MET A 75 -7.19 7.47 -2.97
C MET A 75 -8.67 7.69 -3.26
N LEU A 76 -9.31 8.67 -2.61
CA LEU A 76 -10.70 9.05 -2.91
C LEU A 76 -10.85 9.56 -4.34
N ARG A 77 -9.95 10.41 -4.79
CA ARG A 77 -9.95 10.90 -6.17
C ARG A 77 -9.81 9.75 -7.17
N ASP A 78 -8.88 8.81 -6.91
CA ASP A 78 -8.65 7.67 -7.78
C ASP A 78 -9.90 6.76 -7.87
N GLN A 79 -10.65 6.57 -6.77
CA GLN A 79 -11.92 5.84 -6.77
C GLN A 79 -12.94 6.50 -7.69
N VAL A 80 -13.08 7.82 -7.61
CA VAL A 80 -14.05 8.59 -8.44
C VAL A 80 -13.67 8.56 -9.91
N VAL A 81 -12.39 8.79 -10.22
CA VAL A 81 -11.92 8.91 -11.62
C VAL A 81 -11.85 7.57 -12.33
N SER A 82 -11.41 6.53 -11.63
CA SER A 82 -11.12 5.22 -12.24
C SER A 82 -12.21 4.17 -11.98
N GLY A 83 -13.18 4.46 -11.13
CA GLY A 83 -14.19 3.48 -10.70
C GLY A 83 -13.62 2.30 -9.90
N ILE A 84 -12.41 2.45 -9.36
CA ILE A 84 -11.76 1.44 -8.52
C ILE A 84 -12.54 1.28 -7.23
N ASN A 85 -12.94 0.04 -6.93
CA ASN A 85 -13.66 -0.32 -5.70
C ASN A 85 -12.90 -1.33 -4.83
N TYR A 86 -11.65 -1.63 -5.20
CA TYR A 86 -10.79 -2.57 -4.50
C TYR A 86 -9.32 -2.15 -4.67
N SER A 87 -8.56 -2.08 -3.58
CA SER A 87 -7.13 -1.74 -3.62
C SER A 87 -6.30 -2.67 -2.76
N ILE A 88 -5.23 -3.21 -3.34
CA ILE A 88 -4.18 -3.93 -2.61
C ILE A 88 -3.09 -2.94 -2.29
N CYS A 89 -2.98 -2.56 -1.02
CA CYS A 89 -1.97 -1.64 -0.53
C CYS A 89 -0.77 -2.43 0.02
N ARG A 90 0.41 -2.19 -0.53
CA ARG A 90 1.67 -2.76 -0.05
C ARG A 90 2.40 -1.71 0.77
N PHE A 91 2.63 -1.98 2.05
CA PHE A 91 3.28 -1.05 2.98
C PHE A 91 4.76 -1.40 3.24
N ALA A 92 5.19 -2.57 2.83
CA ALA A 92 6.58 -3.00 2.91
C ALA A 92 7.16 -3.11 1.50
N CYS A 93 8.09 -2.25 1.18
CA CYS A 93 8.81 -2.31 -0.10
C CYS A 93 10.22 -1.75 0.04
N GLY A 94 11.12 -2.22 -0.82
CA GLY A 94 12.50 -1.76 -0.87
C GLY A 94 13.20 -1.90 0.48
N ASP A 95 13.77 -0.80 0.94
CA ASP A 95 14.54 -0.70 2.19
C ASP A 95 13.75 -0.02 3.33
N LEU A 96 12.41 0.05 3.22
CA LEU A 96 11.61 0.53 4.35
C LEU A 96 11.88 -0.34 5.58
N SER A 97 12.19 0.31 6.70
CA SER A 97 12.34 -0.38 7.96
C SER A 97 11.01 -0.95 8.46
N PHE A 98 11.09 -1.90 9.40
CA PHE A 98 9.90 -2.43 10.05
C PHE A 98 9.09 -1.32 10.73
N GLU A 99 9.76 -0.37 11.39
CA GLU A 99 9.14 0.75 12.09
C GLU A 99 8.41 1.68 11.11
N GLU A 100 9.03 2.04 9.98
CA GLU A 100 8.41 2.86 8.93
C GLU A 100 7.18 2.16 8.35
N SER A 101 7.30 0.88 8.04
CA SER A 101 6.21 0.06 7.50
C SER A 101 5.05 -0.08 8.51
N ALA A 102 5.35 -0.42 9.76
CA ALA A 102 4.37 -0.56 10.82
C ALA A 102 3.65 0.76 11.13
N ARG A 103 4.41 1.89 11.15
CA ARG A 103 3.82 3.23 11.31
C ARG A 103 2.88 3.56 10.16
N SER A 104 3.31 3.29 8.93
CA SER A 104 2.51 3.52 7.72
C SER A 104 1.18 2.74 7.78
N VAL A 105 1.20 1.46 8.15
CA VAL A 105 -0.01 0.64 8.31
C VAL A 105 -0.93 1.23 9.38
N ARG A 106 -0.40 1.62 10.55
CA ARG A 106 -1.21 2.17 11.65
C ARG A 106 -1.87 3.49 11.25
N LEU A 107 -1.12 4.41 10.64
CA LEU A 107 -1.67 5.70 10.17
C LEU A 107 -2.73 5.48 9.09
N PHE A 108 -2.47 4.59 8.15
CA PHE A 108 -3.43 4.25 7.10
C PHE A 108 -4.72 3.67 7.68
N ALA A 109 -4.62 2.68 8.56
CA ALA A 109 -5.78 2.02 9.14
C ALA A 109 -6.63 2.97 10.00
N ARG A 110 -5.98 3.90 10.72
CA ARG A 110 -6.68 4.82 11.61
C ARG A 110 -7.27 6.04 10.91
N GLU A 111 -6.56 6.60 9.93
CA GLU A 111 -6.85 7.93 9.41
C GLU A 111 -7.23 7.95 7.92
N VAL A 112 -6.88 6.93 7.16
CA VAL A 112 -7.16 6.86 5.72
C VAL A 112 -8.30 5.88 5.43
N MET A 113 -8.14 4.63 5.86
CA MET A 113 -9.06 3.55 5.53
C MET A 113 -10.53 3.83 5.90
N PRO A 114 -10.86 4.44 7.06
CA PRO A 114 -12.26 4.71 7.40
C PRO A 114 -12.98 5.61 6.41
N ALA A 115 -12.26 6.50 5.72
CA ALA A 115 -12.84 7.40 4.73
C ALA A 115 -13.02 6.75 3.36
N LEU A 116 -12.35 5.63 3.10
CA LEU A 116 -12.42 4.92 1.82
C LEU A 116 -13.56 3.90 1.78
N VAL A 117 -14.08 3.53 2.93
CA VAL A 117 -15.24 2.62 3.03
C VAL A 117 -16.49 3.43 2.65
N PRO A 118 -17.26 3.02 1.64
CA PRO A 118 -18.52 3.68 1.35
C PRO A 118 -19.39 3.70 2.60
N ASN A 119 -19.97 4.85 2.91
CA ASN A 119 -21.00 4.97 3.93
C ASN A 119 -22.27 4.30 3.37
N ASP A 120 -22.26 2.98 3.31
CA ASP A 120 -23.35 2.18 2.82
C ASP A 120 -24.14 1.69 4.02
N ASP A 121 -25.42 2.05 4.11
CA ASP A 121 -26.39 1.56 5.10
C ASP A 121 -26.54 0.02 5.12
N ARG A 122 -25.79 -0.68 4.26
CA ARG A 122 -25.71 -2.15 4.19
C ARG A 122 -24.91 -2.80 5.33
N GLY A 123 -24.51 -2.05 6.34
CA GLY A 123 -23.75 -2.57 7.49
C GLY A 123 -22.31 -2.96 7.08
N PRO A 124 -21.44 -3.33 8.05
CA PRO A 124 -20.10 -3.76 7.73
C PRO A 124 -20.20 -4.89 6.71
N VAL A 125 -19.44 -4.75 5.60
CA VAL A 125 -19.27 -5.85 4.63
C VAL A 125 -19.00 -7.08 5.47
N ARG A 126 -20.00 -7.96 5.60
CA ARG A 126 -19.78 -9.27 6.17
C ARG A 126 -18.72 -9.89 5.29
N ALA A 127 -17.48 -9.85 5.76
CA ALA A 127 -16.44 -10.67 5.19
C ALA A 127 -17.12 -12.02 4.96
N ALA A 128 -17.04 -12.53 3.74
CA ALA A 128 -17.56 -13.85 3.44
C ALA A 128 -16.80 -14.80 4.38
N THR A 129 -17.34 -14.97 5.57
CA THR A 129 -16.79 -15.75 6.66
C THR A 129 -17.16 -17.20 6.45
N GLY A 130 -16.62 -17.77 5.37
CA GLY A 130 -16.31 -19.17 5.39
C GLY A 130 -14.98 -19.31 6.14
N THR A 131 -15.03 -19.80 7.34
CA THR A 131 -13.98 -20.54 8.09
C THR A 131 -12.61 -19.88 8.35
N LEU A 132 -12.20 -18.77 7.74
CA LEU A 132 -10.90 -18.13 7.99
C LEU A 132 -10.91 -17.03 9.06
N ALA A 133 -12.07 -16.58 9.51
CA ALA A 133 -12.19 -15.47 10.48
C ALA A 133 -11.99 -15.86 11.95
N ARG A 134 -11.64 -17.10 12.27
CA ARG A 134 -11.36 -17.49 13.67
C ARG A 134 -9.93 -17.22 14.13
N GLY A 135 -9.06 -16.72 13.28
CA GLY A 135 -7.63 -16.51 13.58
C GLY A 135 -7.14 -15.07 13.60
N LEU A 136 -7.90 -14.12 13.08
CA LEU A 136 -7.50 -12.70 13.10
C LEU A 136 -8.20 -11.98 14.26
N ARG A 137 -7.71 -12.23 15.47
CA ARG A 137 -7.88 -11.27 16.56
C ARG A 137 -7.10 -10.03 16.15
N TRP A 138 -7.72 -8.87 16.08
CA TRP A 138 -7.02 -7.60 16.05
C TRP A 138 -6.13 -7.57 17.29
N ILE A 139 -4.84 -7.62 17.09
CA ILE A 139 -3.87 -7.42 18.16
C ILE A 139 -3.96 -5.92 18.47
N GLY A 140 -4.64 -5.59 19.58
CA GLY A 140 -4.56 -4.27 20.17
C GLY A 140 -3.11 -3.94 20.48
N ASP A 141 -2.81 -2.67 20.75
CA ASP A 141 -1.49 -2.06 20.90
C ASP A 141 -0.51 -2.77 21.88
N GLU A 142 -0.83 -3.92 22.43
CA GLU A 142 -0.09 -4.49 23.57
C GLU A 142 0.83 -5.67 23.25
N ASP A 143 0.87 -6.24 22.04
CA ASP A 143 1.76 -7.39 21.84
C ASP A 143 2.27 -7.56 20.40
N LEU A 144 3.22 -6.72 20.01
CA LEU A 144 4.03 -6.93 18.79
C LEU A 144 5.31 -7.74 19.06
N SER A 145 5.53 -8.24 20.27
CA SER A 145 6.73 -9.01 20.62
C SER A 145 6.78 -10.42 20.01
N GLU A 146 5.65 -10.96 19.58
CA GLU A 146 5.56 -12.31 19.00
C GLU A 146 5.54 -12.37 17.46
N VAL A 147 5.52 -11.23 16.75
CA VAL A 147 5.49 -11.23 15.27
C VAL A 147 6.87 -11.51 14.64
N GLY A 148 7.92 -11.59 15.45
CA GLY A 148 9.30 -11.84 15.01
C GLY A 148 9.58 -13.24 14.43
N PHE A 149 8.63 -14.17 14.36
CA PHE A 149 8.92 -15.59 14.07
C PHE A 149 8.52 -16.07 12.67
N LEU A 150 8.03 -15.24 11.78
CA LEU A 150 7.54 -15.68 10.46
C LEU A 150 8.40 -15.25 9.26
N PHE A 151 9.58 -14.68 9.49
CA PHE A 151 10.54 -14.39 8.42
C PHE A 151 11.91 -14.97 8.77
N ARG A 152 12.08 -16.25 8.53
CA ARG A 152 13.35 -16.88 8.24
C ARG A 152 13.27 -17.62 6.91
#